data_48a5c0f1071f08f20deed752ca063f0a
#
_entry.id   48a5c0f1071f08f20deed752ca063f0a
#
_cell.length_a   1.000
_cell.length_b   1.000
_cell.length_c   1.000
_cell.angle_alpha   90.00
_cell.angle_beta   90.00
_cell.angle_gamma   90.00
#
_symmetry.space_group_name_H-M   'P 1'
#
loop_
_entity.id
_entity.type
_entity.pdbx_description
1 polymer ?
#
loop_
_entity_poly.entity_id
_entity_poly.type
_entity_poly.pdbx_seq_one_letter_code
_entity_poly.pdbx_strand_id
1 'polypeptide(L)'
;NGGIWNGERILAEDFVRAAVSKQIDTASEAKVNPPATDNFQGYGYQIWMCQPEGVYRADGAMGQFTVVVPDKNMEIAIMENASGAHWAQKTLDVLWEFLEKIPSETSLKEEPEKAEKLQRRLKTLSLPAPEFRPCGSASGKLYGRRLHFAEPLRLDAYGLLQGCSDAIREIMVTDLLITETEDPMTLRMKLFVENSADQNGSAEQDILVGLDG
;
A
#
# COMPACT_ATOMS: atom_id res chain seq x y z
N ASN A 1 9.79 11.98 22.00
CA ASN A 1 10.23 11.58 23.37
C ASN A 1 11.76 11.60 23.55
N GLY A 2 12.56 11.98 22.51
CA GLY A 2 14.02 12.14 22.64
C GLY A 2 14.77 10.90 23.16
N GLY A 3 14.22 9.70 22.94
CA GLY A 3 14.82 8.45 23.44
C GLY A 3 14.41 8.05 24.86
N ILE A 4 13.40 8.70 25.43
CA ILE A 4 12.87 8.39 26.77
C ILE A 4 11.54 7.64 26.63
N TRP A 5 11.40 6.54 27.37
CA TRP A 5 10.16 5.78 27.49
C TRP A 5 9.86 5.53 28.97
N ASN A 6 8.64 5.86 29.42
CA ASN A 6 8.20 5.72 30.82
C ASN A 6 9.18 6.32 31.85
N GLY A 7 9.82 7.46 31.51
CA GLY A 7 10.80 8.13 32.37
C GLY A 7 12.22 7.53 32.33
N GLU A 8 12.44 6.44 31.60
CA GLU A 8 13.74 5.82 31.43
C GLU A 8 14.34 6.14 30.05
N ARG A 9 15.64 6.46 30.01
CA ARG A 9 16.36 6.69 28.76
C ARG A 9 16.73 5.37 28.11
N ILE A 10 16.07 5.03 26.99
CA ILE A 10 16.31 3.83 26.20
C ILE A 10 17.35 4.06 25.10
N LEU A 11 17.34 5.26 24.49
CA LEU A 11 18.26 5.66 23.43
C LEU A 11 18.94 6.99 23.79
N ALA A 12 20.19 7.15 23.37
CA ALA A 12 20.89 8.42 23.50
C ALA A 12 20.15 9.52 22.71
N GLU A 13 20.03 10.71 23.28
CA GLU A 13 19.28 11.80 22.71
C GLU A 13 19.89 12.30 21.39
N ASP A 14 21.20 12.38 21.32
CA ASP A 14 21.94 12.75 20.13
C ASP A 14 21.74 11.74 18.98
N PHE A 15 21.69 10.45 19.29
CA PHE A 15 21.35 9.41 18.32
C PHE A 15 19.94 9.61 17.76
N VAL A 16 18.94 9.80 18.63
CA VAL A 16 17.55 10.02 18.19
C VAL A 16 17.46 11.27 17.33
N ARG A 17 18.07 12.37 17.75
CA ARG A 17 18.11 13.61 16.98
C ARG A 17 18.75 13.42 15.61
N ALA A 18 19.85 12.70 15.52
CA ALA A 18 20.50 12.40 14.26
C ALA A 18 19.61 11.50 13.39
N ALA A 19 18.97 10.48 13.97
CA ALA A 19 18.13 9.53 13.24
C ALA A 19 16.94 10.18 12.54
N VAL A 20 16.30 11.17 13.18
CA VAL A 20 15.13 11.89 12.65
C VAL A 20 15.49 13.23 11.98
N SER A 21 16.72 13.45 11.65
CA SER A 21 17.19 14.60 10.89
C SER A 21 17.75 14.18 9.52
N LYS A 22 17.73 15.10 8.58
CA LYS A 22 18.24 14.85 7.22
C LYS A 22 19.73 14.56 7.24
N GLN A 23 20.11 13.35 6.87
CA GLN A 23 21.50 12.89 6.70
C GLN A 23 21.87 12.81 5.22
N ILE A 24 20.89 12.50 4.36
CA ILE A 24 21.06 12.34 2.91
C ILE A 24 20.04 13.23 2.20
N ASP A 25 20.49 13.87 1.14
CA ASP A 25 19.61 14.62 0.24
C ASP A 25 18.99 13.68 -0.80
N THR A 26 17.66 13.60 -0.83
CA THR A 26 16.90 12.77 -1.76
C THR A 26 16.30 13.56 -2.93
N ALA A 27 16.59 14.83 -3.05
CA ALA A 27 16.08 15.69 -4.13
C ALA A 27 16.51 15.21 -5.54
N SER A 28 17.62 14.46 -5.64
CA SER A 28 18.06 13.84 -6.90
C SER A 28 17.08 12.79 -7.42
N GLU A 29 16.26 12.20 -6.58
CA GLU A 29 15.25 11.23 -6.96
C GLU A 29 14.00 11.85 -7.58
N ALA A 30 13.87 13.17 -7.55
CA ALA A 30 12.74 13.90 -8.13
C ALA A 30 12.50 13.56 -9.60
N LYS A 31 13.54 13.21 -10.34
CA LYS A 31 13.43 12.80 -11.76
C LYS A 31 12.87 11.39 -11.93
N VAL A 32 13.03 10.53 -10.91
CA VAL A 32 12.64 9.12 -10.96
C VAL A 32 11.21 8.93 -10.45
N ASN A 33 10.81 9.72 -9.44
CA ASN A 33 9.53 9.58 -8.73
C ASN A 33 8.73 10.90 -8.63
N PRO A 34 8.55 11.68 -9.71
CA PRO A 34 7.56 12.74 -9.67
C PRO A 34 6.17 12.08 -9.73
N PRO A 35 5.16 12.50 -8.99
CA PRO A 35 5.06 13.63 -8.08
C PRO A 35 5.13 13.25 -6.59
N ALA A 36 5.91 12.24 -6.21
CA ALA A 36 6.06 11.82 -4.81
C ALA A 36 6.95 12.82 -4.04
N THR A 37 6.41 14.01 -3.77
CA THR A 37 7.16 15.16 -3.23
C THR A 37 7.74 14.93 -1.85
N ASP A 38 7.11 14.10 -1.02
CA ASP A 38 7.66 13.71 0.29
C ASP A 38 8.91 12.84 0.19
N ASN A 39 9.17 12.23 -0.96
CA ASN A 39 10.41 11.48 -1.19
C ASN A 39 11.62 12.40 -1.48
N PHE A 40 11.41 13.71 -1.61
CA PHE A 40 12.47 14.69 -1.94
C PHE A 40 12.88 15.53 -0.75
N GLN A 41 12.34 15.27 0.44
CA GLN A 41 12.61 16.09 1.62
C GLN A 41 13.90 15.69 2.35
N GLY A 42 14.42 14.51 2.07
CA GLY A 42 15.63 13.96 2.67
C GLY A 42 15.39 12.70 3.48
N TYR A 43 16.49 12.06 3.89
CA TYR A 43 16.47 10.77 4.56
C TYR A 43 17.42 10.75 5.75
N GLY A 44 16.95 10.28 6.90
CA GLY A 44 17.73 10.09 8.12
C GLY A 44 18.18 8.63 8.27
N TYR A 45 18.18 8.10 9.50
CA TYR A 45 18.50 6.70 9.75
C TYR A 45 17.27 5.82 9.55
N GLN A 46 16.99 5.44 8.30
CA GLN A 46 15.78 4.71 7.85
C GLN A 46 14.46 5.49 8.11
N ILE A 47 14.56 6.81 8.22
CA ILE A 47 13.44 7.71 8.46
C ILE A 47 13.41 8.73 7.33
N TRP A 48 12.28 8.90 6.70
CA TRP A 48 12.04 9.89 5.66
C TRP A 48 11.62 11.22 6.27
N MET A 49 12.17 12.30 5.80
CA MET A 49 11.66 13.64 6.10
C MET A 49 10.38 13.87 5.28
N CYS A 50 9.48 14.69 5.80
CA CYS A 50 8.22 15.04 5.16
C CYS A 50 8.18 16.51 4.75
N GLN A 51 7.22 16.89 3.89
CA GLN A 51 7.02 18.28 3.47
C GLN A 51 6.74 19.23 4.65
N PRO A 52 5.87 18.89 5.61
CA PRO A 52 5.72 19.74 6.79
C PRO A 52 7.01 19.73 7.63
N GLU A 53 7.46 20.90 8.04
CA GLU A 53 8.69 21.06 8.82
C GLU A 53 8.65 20.26 10.13
N GLY A 54 9.74 19.57 10.44
CA GLY A 54 9.87 18.76 11.65
C GLY A 54 9.10 17.43 11.64
N VAL A 55 8.32 17.17 10.60
CA VAL A 55 7.57 15.91 10.45
C VAL A 55 8.44 14.88 9.74
N TYR A 56 8.37 13.64 10.23
CA TYR A 56 9.11 12.52 9.65
C TYR A 56 8.28 11.23 9.68
N ARG A 57 8.67 10.26 8.86
CA ARG A 57 7.94 9.00 8.77
C ARG A 57 8.85 7.78 8.61
N ALA A 58 8.41 6.64 9.12
CA ALA A 58 8.77 5.35 8.59
C ALA A 58 7.88 5.06 7.37
N ASP A 59 8.46 4.45 6.35
CA ASP A 59 7.79 4.25 5.07
C ASP A 59 8.00 2.80 4.61
N GLY A 60 6.91 2.10 4.46
CA GLY A 60 6.87 0.75 3.90
C GLY A 60 6.21 0.76 2.53
N ALA A 61 6.54 -0.23 1.72
CA ALA A 61 5.99 -0.36 0.39
C ALA A 61 4.47 -0.33 0.40
N MET A 62 3.88 0.27 -0.64
CA MET A 62 2.44 0.41 -0.85
C MET A 62 1.72 1.33 0.16
N GLY A 63 2.43 2.29 0.77
CA GLY A 63 1.81 3.28 1.64
C GLY A 63 1.59 2.81 3.06
N GLN A 64 2.48 1.97 3.58
CA GLN A 64 2.51 1.63 4.99
C GLN A 64 3.29 2.70 5.74
N PHE A 65 2.62 3.62 6.41
CA PHE A 65 3.28 4.75 7.05
C PHE A 65 3.14 4.73 8.56
N THR A 66 4.19 5.13 9.25
CA THR A 66 4.14 5.66 10.60
C THR A 66 4.67 7.08 10.55
N VAL A 67 3.77 8.05 10.67
CA VAL A 67 4.08 9.48 10.60
C VAL A 67 4.15 10.04 12.01
N VAL A 68 5.22 10.76 12.32
CA VAL A 68 5.41 11.43 13.61
C VAL A 68 5.37 12.95 13.41
N VAL A 69 4.50 13.61 14.15
CA VAL A 69 4.29 15.06 14.15
C VAL A 69 4.64 15.61 15.55
N PRO A 70 5.92 15.93 15.80
CA PRO A 70 6.39 16.28 17.14
C PRO A 70 5.68 17.49 17.74
N ASP A 71 5.44 18.54 16.96
CA ASP A 71 4.79 19.78 17.40
C ASP A 71 3.36 19.59 17.89
N LYS A 72 2.72 18.49 17.46
CA LYS A 72 1.37 18.12 17.89
C LYS A 72 1.37 16.96 18.87
N ASN A 73 2.54 16.45 19.26
CA ASN A 73 2.69 15.24 20.06
C ASN A 73 1.85 14.08 19.50
N MET A 74 1.90 13.89 18.19
CA MET A 74 1.02 12.98 17.48
C MET A 74 1.83 11.94 16.70
N GLU A 75 1.33 10.72 16.71
CA GLU A 75 1.77 9.63 15.85
C GLU A 75 0.57 9.08 15.07
N ILE A 76 0.75 8.83 13.79
CA ILE A 76 -0.30 8.38 12.88
C ILE A 76 0.20 7.14 12.15
N ALA A 77 -0.50 6.03 12.34
CA ALA A 77 -0.26 4.81 11.59
C ALA A 77 -1.26 4.69 10.44
N ILE A 78 -0.75 4.44 9.23
CA ILE A 78 -1.56 4.25 8.02
C ILE A 78 -1.22 2.88 7.44
N MET A 79 -2.26 2.11 7.17
CA MET A 79 -2.17 0.81 6.53
C MET A 79 -3.04 0.83 5.29
N GLU A 80 -2.42 0.83 4.12
CA GLU A 80 -3.13 0.88 2.85
C GLU A 80 -2.47 -0.04 1.81
N ASN A 81 -3.12 -0.17 0.67
CA ASN A 81 -2.56 -0.83 -0.51
C ASN A 81 -2.58 0.17 -1.68
N ALA A 82 -1.68 1.13 -1.62
CA ALA A 82 -1.46 2.10 -2.69
C ALA A 82 -0.45 1.55 -3.70
N SER A 83 -0.85 1.36 -4.94
CA SER A 83 0.06 0.92 -5.99
C SER A 83 0.91 2.08 -6.50
N GLY A 84 2.20 2.06 -6.12
CA GLY A 84 3.20 3.05 -6.54
C GLY A 84 3.25 4.32 -5.69
N ALA A 85 4.39 5.01 -5.79
CA ALA A 85 4.70 6.19 -4.98
C ALA A 85 3.71 7.34 -5.16
N HIS A 86 3.14 7.49 -6.36
CA HIS A 86 2.16 8.54 -6.65
C HIS A 86 0.87 8.40 -5.82
N TRP A 87 0.35 7.19 -5.63
CA TRP A 87 -0.85 6.97 -4.84
C TRP A 87 -0.59 7.12 -3.35
N ALA A 88 0.55 6.62 -2.89
CA ALA A 88 1.01 6.83 -1.52
C ALA A 88 1.19 8.32 -1.19
N GLN A 89 1.70 9.13 -2.14
CA GLN A 89 1.78 10.57 -1.99
C GLN A 89 0.41 11.23 -1.80
N LYS A 90 -0.62 10.79 -2.52
CA LYS A 90 -1.98 11.33 -2.33
C LYS A 90 -2.51 11.12 -0.92
N THR A 91 -2.20 10.00 -0.31
CA THR A 91 -2.57 9.74 1.10
C THR A 91 -1.86 10.72 2.03
N LEU A 92 -0.57 10.97 1.81
CA LEU A 92 0.18 11.98 2.56
C LEU A 92 -0.36 13.39 2.33
N ASP A 93 -0.70 13.76 1.10
CA ASP A 93 -1.28 15.08 0.79
C ASP A 93 -2.59 15.32 1.57
N VAL A 94 -3.47 14.33 1.61
CA VAL A 94 -4.71 14.39 2.42
C VAL A 94 -4.39 14.52 3.91
N LEU A 95 -3.36 13.81 4.37
CA LEU A 95 -2.92 13.90 5.76
C LEU A 95 -2.41 15.30 6.09
N TRP A 96 -1.62 15.92 5.20
CA TRP A 96 -1.11 17.28 5.41
C TRP A 96 -2.24 18.30 5.52
N GLU A 97 -3.22 18.25 4.62
CA GLU A 97 -4.42 19.10 4.71
C GLU A 97 -5.21 18.89 6.01
N PHE A 98 -5.23 17.67 6.52
CA PHE A 98 -5.89 17.35 7.79
C PHE A 98 -5.12 17.93 8.98
N LEU A 99 -3.79 17.79 8.99
CA LEU A 99 -2.93 18.29 10.05
C LEU A 99 -2.99 19.82 10.23
N GLU A 100 -3.19 20.56 9.13
CA GLU A 100 -3.39 22.02 9.19
C GLU A 100 -4.63 22.42 10.00
N LYS A 101 -5.65 21.55 10.02
CA LYS A 101 -6.91 21.79 10.72
C LYS A 101 -6.87 21.38 12.20
N ILE A 102 -5.85 20.66 12.63
CA ILE A 102 -5.69 20.23 14.02
C ILE A 102 -5.03 21.37 14.81
N PRO A 103 -5.69 21.87 15.86
CA PRO A 103 -5.09 22.89 16.71
C PRO A 103 -3.81 22.36 17.40
N SER A 104 -2.87 23.26 17.64
CA SER A 104 -1.62 22.95 18.36
C SER A 104 -1.81 22.86 19.88
N GLU A 105 -3.02 22.85 20.36
CA GLU A 105 -3.35 22.72 21.78
C GLU A 105 -3.03 21.31 22.26
N THR A 106 -2.45 21.20 23.43
CA THR A 106 -2.02 19.94 24.05
C THR A 106 -3.18 19.08 24.54
N SER A 107 -4.37 19.65 24.66
CA SER A 107 -5.57 18.94 25.09
C SER A 107 -6.80 19.48 24.35
N LEU A 108 -7.47 18.58 23.65
CA LEU A 108 -8.76 18.89 23.04
C LEU A 108 -9.87 18.79 24.08
N LYS A 109 -10.91 19.63 23.95
CA LYS A 109 -12.10 19.51 24.76
C LYS A 109 -12.77 18.17 24.50
N GLU A 110 -13.18 17.50 25.58
CA GLU A 110 -13.96 16.27 25.46
C GLU A 110 -15.32 16.54 24.79
N GLU A 111 -15.64 15.77 23.76
CA GLU A 111 -16.91 15.82 23.05
C GLU A 111 -17.50 14.40 22.93
N PRO A 112 -18.17 13.91 24.00
CA PRO A 112 -18.65 12.53 24.08
C PRO A 112 -19.56 12.12 22.93
N GLU A 113 -20.45 12.98 22.48
CA GLU A 113 -21.37 12.72 21.38
C GLU A 113 -20.63 12.50 20.04
N LYS A 114 -19.60 13.31 19.78
CA LYS A 114 -18.76 13.13 18.58
C LYS A 114 -17.92 11.86 18.67
N ALA A 115 -17.40 11.56 19.85
CA ALA A 115 -16.67 10.33 20.10
C ALA A 115 -17.55 9.09 19.85
N GLU A 116 -18.78 9.09 20.37
CA GLU A 116 -19.74 8.00 20.14
C GLU A 116 -20.12 7.86 18.66
N LYS A 117 -20.33 8.98 17.96
CA LYS A 117 -20.60 8.99 16.52
C LYS A 117 -19.43 8.39 15.73
N LEU A 118 -18.19 8.76 16.09
CA LEU A 118 -16.99 8.18 15.49
C LEU A 118 -16.92 6.68 15.75
N GLN A 119 -17.11 6.22 16.97
CA GLN A 119 -17.09 4.80 17.32
C GLN A 119 -18.14 4.01 16.54
N ARG A 120 -19.34 4.52 16.38
CA ARG A 120 -20.38 3.90 15.55
C ARG A 120 -19.94 3.81 14.10
N ARG A 121 -19.34 4.88 13.56
CA ARG A 121 -18.83 4.89 12.19
C ARG A 121 -17.73 3.85 11.97
N LEU A 122 -16.76 3.78 12.88
CA LEU A 122 -15.65 2.82 12.80
C LEU A 122 -16.13 1.37 12.79
N LYS A 123 -17.15 1.05 13.60
CA LYS A 123 -17.75 -0.31 13.64
C LYS A 123 -18.47 -0.71 12.35
N THR A 124 -18.87 0.26 11.54
CA THR A 124 -19.62 0.03 10.29
C THR A 124 -18.75 0.18 9.04
N LEU A 125 -17.46 0.46 9.20
CA LEU A 125 -16.54 0.50 8.06
C LEU A 125 -16.38 -0.91 7.48
N SER A 126 -16.61 -1.01 6.20
CA SER A 126 -16.34 -2.20 5.40
C SER A 126 -15.88 -1.78 4.02
N LEU A 127 -15.05 -2.59 3.40
CA LEU A 127 -14.79 -2.41 1.98
C LEU A 127 -16.09 -2.73 1.23
N PRO A 128 -16.46 -1.92 0.21
CA PRO A 128 -17.60 -2.25 -0.62
C PRO A 128 -17.36 -3.60 -1.28
N ALA A 129 -18.33 -4.50 -1.16
CA ALA A 129 -18.28 -5.76 -1.90
C ALA A 129 -18.26 -5.44 -3.40
N PRO A 130 -17.53 -6.20 -4.23
CA PRO A 130 -17.63 -6.08 -5.66
C PRO A 130 -19.10 -6.21 -6.10
N GLU A 131 -19.55 -5.34 -7.00
CA GLU A 131 -20.86 -5.49 -7.59
C GLU A 131 -20.88 -6.77 -8.41
N PHE A 132 -21.55 -7.80 -7.92
CA PHE A 132 -21.79 -9.03 -8.65
C PHE A 132 -22.87 -8.80 -9.70
N ARG A 133 -22.47 -8.95 -10.95
CA ARG A 133 -23.45 -9.16 -12.03
C ARG A 133 -23.66 -10.67 -12.16
N PRO A 134 -24.93 -11.14 -12.15
CA PRO A 134 -25.20 -12.55 -12.37
C PRO A 134 -24.45 -13.04 -13.60
N CYS A 135 -23.68 -14.11 -13.46
CA CYS A 135 -23.05 -14.77 -14.59
C CYS A 135 -24.14 -15.15 -15.61
N GLY A 136 -24.03 -14.67 -16.84
CA GLY A 136 -24.93 -15.09 -17.89
C GLY A 136 -24.80 -16.59 -18.17
N SER A 137 -25.78 -17.18 -18.86
CA SER A 137 -25.83 -18.61 -19.23
C SER A 137 -24.59 -19.16 -19.98
N ALA A 138 -23.65 -18.30 -20.31
CA ALA A 138 -22.40 -18.66 -20.97
C ALA A 138 -21.34 -19.24 -19.98
N SER A 139 -21.48 -19.06 -18.67
CA SER A 139 -20.47 -19.49 -17.69
C SER A 139 -20.17 -20.99 -17.76
N GLY A 140 -21.21 -21.85 -17.84
CA GLY A 140 -21.01 -23.29 -17.97
C GLY A 140 -20.30 -23.75 -19.24
N LYS A 141 -20.19 -22.91 -20.26
CA LYS A 141 -19.44 -23.20 -21.49
C LYS A 141 -17.93 -23.02 -21.35
N LEU A 142 -17.50 -22.32 -20.31
CA LEU A 142 -16.10 -21.99 -20.06
C LEU A 142 -15.42 -22.99 -19.12
N TYR A 143 -16.20 -23.74 -18.33
CA TYR A 143 -15.66 -24.65 -17.34
C TYR A 143 -14.94 -25.85 -17.99
N GLY A 144 -13.80 -26.21 -17.44
CA GLY A 144 -12.98 -27.32 -17.91
C GLY A 144 -12.32 -27.10 -19.27
N ARG A 145 -12.44 -25.92 -19.85
CA ARG A 145 -11.81 -25.60 -21.13
C ARG A 145 -10.61 -24.70 -20.93
N ARG A 146 -9.51 -25.08 -21.54
CA ARG A 146 -8.35 -24.19 -21.65
C ARG A 146 -8.62 -23.16 -22.75
N LEU A 147 -8.69 -21.91 -22.36
CA LEU A 147 -8.91 -20.75 -23.23
C LEU A 147 -7.54 -20.17 -23.57
N HIS A 148 -7.22 -20.12 -24.84
CA HIS A 148 -6.01 -19.52 -25.33
C HIS A 148 -6.26 -18.07 -25.73
N PHE A 149 -5.44 -17.14 -25.26
CA PHE A 149 -5.48 -15.74 -25.67
C PHE A 149 -4.87 -15.60 -27.05
N ALA A 150 -5.58 -15.00 -28.01
CA ALA A 150 -5.07 -14.74 -29.36
C ALA A 150 -3.81 -13.87 -29.33
N GLU A 151 -3.75 -12.94 -28.38
CA GLU A 151 -2.56 -12.19 -27.98
C GLU A 151 -2.38 -12.39 -26.48
N PRO A 152 -1.17 -12.78 -26.01
CA PRO A 152 -0.95 -12.95 -24.59
C PRO A 152 -1.33 -11.71 -23.78
N LEU A 153 -2.05 -11.91 -22.68
CA LEU A 153 -2.40 -10.83 -21.77
C LEU A 153 -1.15 -10.44 -20.96
N ARG A 154 -0.67 -9.23 -21.18
CA ARG A 154 0.44 -8.67 -20.43
C ARG A 154 -0.05 -8.21 -19.07
N LEU A 155 0.49 -8.80 -18.01
CA LEU A 155 0.34 -8.29 -16.66
C LEU A 155 1.62 -7.52 -16.32
N ASP A 156 1.48 -6.21 -16.15
CA ASP A 156 2.58 -5.43 -15.63
C ASP A 156 2.85 -5.91 -14.20
N ALA A 157 4.05 -6.46 -14.00
CA ALA A 157 4.48 -6.85 -12.67
C ALA A 157 4.37 -5.62 -11.76
N TYR A 158 3.66 -5.77 -10.65
CA TYR A 158 3.41 -4.70 -9.69
C TYR A 158 4.69 -3.92 -9.43
N GLY A 159 4.58 -2.58 -9.39
CA GLY A 159 5.70 -1.65 -9.23
C GLY A 159 6.64 -1.93 -8.06
N LEU A 160 6.19 -2.74 -7.10
CA LEU A 160 7.01 -3.27 -6.01
C LEU A 160 8.16 -4.17 -6.50
N LEU A 161 7.93 -4.93 -7.55
CA LEU A 161 8.93 -5.84 -8.13
C LEU A 161 9.82 -5.13 -9.16
N GLN A 162 9.39 -4.00 -9.69
CA GLN A 162 10.20 -3.19 -10.61
C GLN A 162 11.47 -2.62 -9.96
N GLY A 163 11.46 -2.41 -8.64
CA GLY A 163 12.63 -1.95 -7.88
C GLY A 163 13.56 -3.05 -7.41
N CYS A 164 13.11 -4.30 -7.37
CA CYS A 164 13.87 -5.40 -6.77
C CYS A 164 14.66 -6.24 -7.77
N SER A 165 14.28 -6.26 -9.04
CA SER A 165 15.03 -7.00 -10.06
C SER A 165 14.61 -6.59 -11.48
N ASP A 166 15.60 -6.31 -12.32
CA ASP A 166 15.40 -6.15 -13.76
C ASP A 166 14.92 -7.46 -14.44
N ALA A 167 14.87 -8.56 -13.70
CA ALA A 167 14.56 -9.90 -14.21
C ALA A 167 13.04 -10.18 -14.30
N ILE A 168 12.18 -9.42 -13.60
CA ILE A 168 10.73 -9.63 -13.64
C ILE A 168 10.07 -8.46 -14.36
N ARG A 169 10.31 -8.36 -15.67
CA ARG A 169 9.78 -7.24 -16.44
C ARG A 169 8.41 -7.48 -17.04
N GLU A 170 8.06 -8.70 -17.38
CA GLU A 170 6.80 -8.99 -18.05
C GLU A 170 6.29 -10.39 -17.69
N ILE A 171 5.07 -10.43 -17.17
CA ILE A 171 4.32 -11.67 -17.03
C ILE A 171 3.30 -11.72 -18.17
N MET A 172 3.41 -12.72 -19.02
CA MET A 172 2.51 -12.92 -20.13
C MET A 172 1.59 -14.09 -19.85
N VAL A 173 0.28 -13.83 -19.71
CA VAL A 173 -0.71 -14.90 -19.56
C VAL A 173 -1.12 -15.37 -20.95
N THR A 174 -0.81 -16.61 -21.26
CA THR A 174 -1.12 -17.21 -22.59
C THR A 174 -2.45 -17.94 -22.58
N ASP A 175 -2.80 -18.54 -21.45
CA ASP A 175 -3.99 -19.35 -21.33
C ASP A 175 -4.66 -19.20 -19.96
N LEU A 176 -5.95 -19.51 -19.94
CA LEU A 176 -6.79 -19.53 -18.76
C LEU A 176 -7.60 -20.84 -18.73
N LEU A 177 -7.62 -21.49 -17.58
CA LEU A 177 -8.48 -22.64 -17.32
C LEU A 177 -9.33 -22.35 -16.08
N ILE A 178 -10.65 -22.45 -16.21
CA ILE A 178 -11.57 -22.30 -15.09
C ILE A 178 -12.14 -23.68 -14.74
N THR A 179 -12.00 -24.09 -13.50
CA THR A 179 -12.53 -25.37 -13.01
C THR A 179 -13.33 -25.15 -11.73
N GLU A 180 -14.26 -26.06 -11.50
CA GLU A 180 -14.97 -26.18 -10.22
C GLU A 180 -13.99 -26.63 -9.14
N THR A 181 -14.29 -26.31 -7.89
CA THR A 181 -13.63 -26.85 -6.71
C THR A 181 -14.58 -27.77 -5.94
N GLU A 182 -14.12 -28.36 -4.85
CA GLU A 182 -15.00 -29.13 -3.95
C GLU A 182 -16.04 -28.24 -3.27
N ASP A 183 -15.73 -26.95 -3.09
CA ASP A 183 -16.66 -25.95 -2.62
C ASP A 183 -17.45 -25.38 -3.80
N PRO A 184 -18.80 -25.60 -3.86
CA PRO A 184 -19.63 -25.11 -4.98
C PRO A 184 -19.67 -23.59 -5.10
N MET A 185 -19.24 -22.85 -4.06
CA MET A 185 -19.18 -21.40 -4.04
C MET A 185 -17.80 -20.86 -4.43
N THR A 186 -16.89 -21.73 -4.84
CA THR A 186 -15.52 -21.35 -5.21
C THR A 186 -15.15 -21.95 -6.56
N LEU A 187 -14.57 -21.13 -7.44
CA LEU A 187 -13.96 -21.57 -8.67
C LEU A 187 -12.44 -21.51 -8.56
N ARG A 188 -11.78 -22.40 -9.25
CA ARG A 188 -10.33 -22.31 -9.47
C ARG A 188 -10.07 -21.73 -10.86
N MET A 189 -9.32 -20.65 -10.89
CA MET A 189 -8.80 -20.04 -12.11
C MET A 189 -7.32 -20.36 -12.19
N LYS A 190 -6.91 -21.14 -13.17
CA LYS A 190 -5.51 -21.42 -13.45
C LYS A 190 -5.02 -20.59 -14.62
N LEU A 191 -4.03 -19.76 -14.36
CA LEU A 191 -3.34 -18.95 -15.35
C LEU A 191 -2.06 -19.68 -15.78
N PHE A 192 -1.85 -19.79 -17.07
CA PHE A 192 -0.60 -20.29 -17.65
C PHE A 192 0.22 -19.08 -18.08
N VAL A 193 1.39 -18.97 -17.49
CA VAL A 193 2.22 -17.76 -17.55
C VAL A 193 3.53 -18.07 -18.22
N GLU A 194 3.90 -17.27 -19.19
CA GLU A 194 5.27 -17.23 -19.72
C GLU A 194 6.01 -16.04 -19.10
N ASN A 195 7.19 -16.30 -18.57
CA ASN A 195 8.07 -15.26 -18.06
C ASN A 195 9.18 -15.01 -19.08
N SER A 196 9.24 -13.79 -19.58
CA SER A 196 10.25 -13.39 -20.58
C SER A 196 11.70 -13.39 -20.03
N ALA A 197 11.85 -13.42 -18.70
CA ALA A 197 13.17 -13.37 -18.03
C ALA A 197 13.75 -14.75 -17.72
N ASP A 198 12.95 -15.80 -17.73
CA ASP A 198 13.41 -17.16 -17.43
C ASP A 198 13.33 -18.03 -18.69
N GLN A 199 14.48 -18.43 -19.22
CA GLN A 199 14.57 -19.24 -20.43
C GLN A 199 13.92 -20.64 -20.32
N ASN A 200 13.45 -21.01 -19.12
CA ASN A 200 12.76 -22.27 -18.82
C ASN A 200 11.37 -22.10 -18.17
N GLY A 201 10.83 -20.89 -18.10
CA GLY A 201 9.73 -20.59 -17.20
C GLY A 201 8.35 -20.52 -17.84
N SER A 202 7.68 -21.66 -18.01
CA SER A 202 6.22 -21.65 -17.94
C SER A 202 5.82 -21.92 -16.48
N ALA A 203 5.14 -20.97 -15.85
CA ALA A 203 4.59 -21.14 -14.50
C ALA A 203 3.07 -21.26 -14.59
N GLU A 204 2.49 -22.06 -13.70
CA GLU A 204 1.05 -22.10 -13.48
C GLU A 204 0.74 -21.30 -12.21
N GLN A 205 -0.26 -20.43 -12.27
CA GLN A 205 -0.75 -19.67 -11.12
C GLN A 205 -2.20 -20.08 -10.86
N ASP A 206 -2.49 -20.52 -9.63
CA ASP A 206 -3.84 -20.85 -9.21
C ASP A 206 -4.42 -19.69 -8.41
N ILE A 207 -5.60 -19.24 -8.80
CA ILE A 207 -6.39 -18.24 -8.09
C ILE A 207 -7.72 -18.85 -7.71
N LEU A 208 -8.10 -18.75 -6.44
CA LEU A 208 -9.43 -19.11 -5.97
C LEU A 208 -10.35 -17.89 -6.05
N VAL A 209 -11.50 -18.05 -6.66
CA VAL A 209 -12.49 -16.99 -6.85
C VAL A 209 -13.78 -17.42 -6.19
N GLY A 210 -14.21 -16.68 -5.16
CA GLY A 210 -15.52 -16.86 -4.55
C GLY A 210 -16.65 -16.43 -5.49
N LEU A 211 -17.76 -17.12 -5.47
CA LEU A 211 -18.94 -16.87 -6.31
C LEU A 211 -20.02 -16.05 -5.63
N ASP A 212 -19.99 -15.96 -4.32
CA ASP A 212 -20.84 -15.08 -3.53
C ASP A 212 -20.01 -13.93 -2.96
N GLY A 213 -20.43 -12.75 -3.29
CA GLY A 213 -19.84 -11.52 -2.79
C GLY A 213 -20.21 -11.22 -1.33
#